data_ed32bed2f2f14ee1424bb572d9b33fba
#
_entry.id   ed32bed2f2f14ee1424bb572d9b33fba
#
_cell.length_a   1.000
_cell.length_b   1.000
_cell.length_c   1.000
_cell.angle_alpha   90.00
_cell.angle_beta   90.00
_cell.angle_gamma   90.00
#
_symmetry.space_group_name_H-M   'P 1'
#
loop_
_entity.id
_entity.type
_entity.pdbx_description
1 polymer ?
#
loop_
_entity_poly.entity_id
_entity_poly.type
_entity_poly.pdbx_seq_one_letter_code
_entity_poly.pdbx_strand_id
1 'polypeptide(L)'
;ETCGKCTPCRIGLTLIKNKLDDISEGRGKLEDLDKLKSLCEEINVTALCGLGETAVKAVLTGIKYFRAEYERHIVDQTCDAARCTGLYKYVVKEDDCVACGACIKPCPTGAITGGTRKVAAHIDMDLCINCNACYEACAFLAIV
;
A
#
# COMPACT_ATOMS: atom_id res chain seq x y z
N GLU A 1 1.49 -20.48 4.22
CA GLU A 1 2.27 -21.63 4.78
C GLU A 1 1.65 -22.22 6.05
N THR A 2 0.62 -21.57 6.61
CA THR A 2 -0.06 -22.11 7.78
C THR A 2 -0.74 -23.46 7.48
N CYS A 3 -0.58 -24.42 8.39
CA CYS A 3 -1.23 -25.74 8.24
C CYS A 3 -2.74 -25.72 8.58
N GLY A 4 -3.27 -24.62 9.12
CA GLY A 4 -4.67 -24.41 9.45
C GLY A 4 -5.21 -25.18 10.66
N LYS A 5 -4.36 -25.91 11.41
CA LYS A 5 -4.81 -26.74 12.55
C LYS A 5 -5.28 -25.92 13.75
N CYS A 6 -4.48 -24.95 14.21
CA CYS A 6 -4.83 -24.19 15.42
C CYS A 6 -5.49 -22.86 15.08
N THR A 7 -6.44 -22.48 15.91
CA THR A 7 -7.23 -21.25 15.77
C THR A 7 -6.38 -19.98 15.78
N PRO A 8 -5.37 -19.82 16.67
CA PRO A 8 -4.53 -18.61 16.68
C PRO A 8 -3.88 -18.33 15.33
N CYS A 9 -3.33 -19.36 14.68
CA CYS A 9 -2.72 -19.21 13.36
C CYS A 9 -3.77 -19.04 12.26
N ARG A 10 -4.79 -19.92 12.22
CA ARG A 10 -5.80 -19.95 11.13
C ARG A 10 -6.63 -18.67 11.06
N ILE A 11 -7.11 -18.18 12.21
CA ILE A 11 -7.97 -16.99 12.28
C ILE A 11 -7.14 -15.75 12.56
N GLY A 12 -6.22 -15.83 13.53
CA GLY A 12 -5.45 -14.68 13.98
C GLY A 12 -4.59 -14.06 12.88
N LEU A 13 -3.88 -14.86 12.07
CA LEU A 13 -3.08 -14.32 10.97
C LEU A 13 -3.96 -13.67 9.88
N THR A 14 -5.17 -14.17 9.66
CA THR A 14 -6.12 -13.54 8.74
C THR A 14 -6.57 -12.18 9.26
N LEU A 15 -6.85 -12.06 10.56
CA LEU A 15 -7.21 -10.78 11.18
C LEU A 15 -6.06 -9.78 11.12
N ILE A 16 -4.82 -10.22 11.37
CA ILE A 16 -3.62 -9.39 11.22
C ILE A 16 -3.49 -8.89 9.78
N LYS A 17 -3.61 -9.80 8.80
CA LYS A 17 -3.56 -9.44 7.38
C LYS A 17 -4.59 -8.37 7.04
N ASN A 18 -5.86 -8.58 7.40
CA ASN A 18 -6.92 -7.63 7.10
C ASN A 18 -6.64 -6.24 7.71
N LYS A 19 -6.12 -6.19 8.93
CA LYS A 19 -5.74 -4.92 9.57
C LYS A 19 -4.57 -4.23 8.89
N LEU A 20 -3.58 -4.97 8.43
CA LEU A 20 -2.46 -4.41 7.65
C LEU A 20 -2.93 -3.93 6.26
N ASP A 21 -3.84 -4.67 5.62
CA ASP A 21 -4.47 -4.24 4.38
C ASP A 21 -5.26 -2.93 4.58
N ASP A 22 -6.06 -2.82 5.65
CA ASP A 22 -6.77 -1.59 5.99
C ASP A 22 -5.82 -0.39 6.16
N ILE A 23 -4.67 -0.59 6.82
CA ILE A 23 -3.66 0.46 6.98
C ILE A 23 -3.05 0.85 5.64
N SER A 24 -2.69 -0.12 4.80
CA SER A 24 -2.08 0.13 3.49
C SER A 24 -3.03 0.75 2.46
N GLU A 25 -4.34 0.60 2.67
CA GLU A 25 -5.39 1.17 1.85
C GLU A 25 -5.99 2.48 2.42
N GLY A 26 -5.39 3.03 3.49
CA GLY A 26 -5.80 4.31 4.09
C GLY A 26 -7.07 4.23 4.96
N ARG A 27 -7.53 3.02 5.30
CA ARG A 27 -8.69 2.81 6.17
C ARG A 27 -8.32 2.54 7.64
N GLY A 28 -7.03 2.43 7.94
CA GLY A 28 -6.51 2.14 9.27
C GLY A 28 -6.79 3.25 10.27
N LYS A 29 -6.84 2.88 11.56
CA LYS A 29 -6.97 3.80 12.69
C LYS A 29 -5.81 3.60 13.65
N LEU A 30 -5.43 4.66 14.40
CA LEU A 30 -4.33 4.57 15.38
C LEU A 30 -4.54 3.45 16.41
N GLU A 31 -5.81 3.24 16.83
CA GLU A 31 -6.17 2.14 17.73
C GLU A 31 -5.83 0.75 17.16
N ASP A 32 -5.77 0.62 15.83
CA ASP A 32 -5.50 -0.67 15.20
C ASP A 32 -4.06 -1.12 15.43
N LEU A 33 -3.11 -0.21 15.66
CA LEU A 33 -1.73 -0.56 16.01
C LEU A 33 -1.64 -1.27 17.37
N ASP A 34 -2.36 -0.78 18.35
CA ASP A 34 -2.37 -1.39 19.69
C ASP A 34 -3.14 -2.72 19.68
N LYS A 35 -4.24 -2.80 18.89
CA LYS A 35 -4.97 -4.04 18.64
C LYS A 35 -4.13 -5.08 17.90
N LEU A 36 -3.37 -4.67 16.88
CA LEU A 36 -2.43 -5.54 16.17
C LEU A 36 -1.36 -6.09 17.10
N LYS A 37 -0.79 -5.23 17.93
CA LYS A 37 0.22 -5.63 18.90
C LYS A 37 -0.34 -6.67 19.88
N SER A 38 -1.48 -6.39 20.51
CA SER A 38 -2.14 -7.31 21.44
C SER A 38 -2.46 -8.64 20.78
N LEU A 39 -3.05 -8.63 19.58
CA LEU A 39 -3.37 -9.85 18.82
C LEU A 39 -2.11 -10.67 18.48
N CYS A 40 -1.03 -10.00 18.09
CA CYS A 40 0.24 -10.68 17.83
C CYS A 40 0.83 -11.32 19.08
N GLU A 41 0.77 -10.64 20.22
CA GLU A 41 1.23 -11.17 21.51
C GLU A 41 0.42 -12.38 21.93
N GLU A 42 -0.92 -12.34 21.78
CA GLU A 42 -1.80 -13.48 22.05
C GLU A 42 -1.49 -14.68 21.16
N ILE A 43 -1.31 -14.48 19.85
CA ILE A 43 -0.95 -15.55 18.93
C ILE A 43 0.41 -16.15 19.28
N ASN A 44 1.38 -15.30 19.65
CA ASN A 44 2.73 -15.73 20.02
C ASN A 44 2.75 -16.73 21.18
N VAL A 45 1.85 -16.55 22.18
CA VAL A 45 1.79 -17.41 23.36
C VAL A 45 0.80 -18.59 23.21
N THR A 46 -0.17 -18.50 22.31
CA THR A 46 -1.22 -19.52 22.15
C THR A 46 -1.04 -20.42 20.93
N ALA A 47 -0.11 -20.09 20.04
CA ALA A 47 0.21 -20.93 18.88
C ALA A 47 0.82 -22.27 19.30
N LEU A 48 0.39 -23.35 18.64
CA LEU A 48 0.82 -24.72 18.99
C LEU A 48 2.20 -25.09 18.41
N CYS A 49 2.84 -24.22 17.64
CA CYS A 49 4.14 -24.48 17.03
C CYS A 49 4.88 -23.20 16.66
N GLY A 50 6.18 -23.32 16.42
CA GLY A 50 7.05 -22.20 16.07
C GLY A 50 6.67 -21.39 14.83
N LEU A 51 5.85 -21.93 13.92
CA LEU A 51 5.34 -21.14 12.78
C LEU A 51 4.45 -19.98 13.25
N GLY A 52 3.48 -20.25 14.13
CA GLY A 52 2.61 -19.20 14.66
C GLY A 52 3.36 -18.17 15.50
N GLU A 53 4.36 -18.62 16.28
CA GLU A 53 5.21 -17.72 17.06
C GLU A 53 6.07 -16.82 16.17
N THR A 54 6.65 -17.35 15.09
CA THR A 54 7.52 -16.56 14.19
C THR A 54 6.76 -15.67 13.25
N ALA A 55 5.58 -16.08 12.78
CA ALA A 55 4.77 -15.30 11.84
C ALA A 55 4.42 -13.90 12.38
N VAL A 56 4.11 -13.78 13.66
CA VAL A 56 3.75 -12.51 14.29
C VAL A 56 4.95 -11.63 14.65
N LYS A 57 6.15 -12.19 14.72
CA LYS A 57 7.36 -11.42 15.05
C LYS A 57 7.67 -10.34 14.05
N ALA A 58 7.39 -10.56 12.76
CA ALA A 58 7.58 -9.56 11.72
C ALA A 58 6.73 -8.31 12.00
N VAL A 59 5.47 -8.49 12.39
CA VAL A 59 4.55 -7.39 12.71
C VAL A 59 4.97 -6.69 14.01
N LEU A 60 5.27 -7.46 15.05
CA LEU A 60 5.72 -6.91 16.34
C LEU A 60 7.00 -6.09 16.21
N THR A 61 7.98 -6.58 15.45
CA THR A 61 9.23 -5.84 15.21
C THR A 61 8.99 -4.64 14.30
N GLY A 62 8.12 -4.77 13.30
CA GLY A 62 7.69 -3.64 12.46
C GLY A 62 7.09 -2.52 13.30
N ILE A 63 6.10 -2.82 14.13
CA ILE A 63 5.49 -1.81 15.03
C ILE A 63 6.52 -1.24 16.03
N LYS A 64 7.44 -2.06 16.53
CA LYS A 64 8.44 -1.61 17.50
C LYS A 64 9.44 -0.62 16.92
N TYR A 65 9.95 -0.87 15.71
CA TYR A 65 11.04 -0.10 15.12
C TYR A 65 10.58 0.94 14.10
N PHE A 66 9.42 0.74 13.48
CA PHE A 66 8.88 1.58 12.41
C PHE A 66 7.50 2.14 12.72
N ARG A 67 7.18 2.31 14.01
CA ARG A 67 5.87 2.84 14.45
C ARG A 67 5.52 4.16 13.76
N ALA A 68 6.49 5.06 13.60
CA ALA A 68 6.27 6.34 12.95
C ALA A 68 5.82 6.21 11.48
N GLU A 69 6.27 5.17 10.75
CA GLU A 69 5.80 4.89 9.40
C GLU A 69 4.35 4.42 9.39
N TYR A 70 3.96 3.54 10.30
CA TYR A 70 2.57 3.12 10.45
C TYR A 70 1.66 4.30 10.79
N GLU A 71 2.09 5.16 11.71
CA GLU A 71 1.33 6.36 12.09
C GLU A 71 1.15 7.32 10.91
N ARG A 72 2.19 7.53 10.09
CA ARG A 72 2.06 8.32 8.85
C ARG A 72 1.11 7.70 7.84
N HIS A 73 1.12 6.39 7.66
CA HIS A 73 0.15 5.70 6.80
C HIS A 73 -1.28 5.92 7.26
N ILE A 74 -1.51 6.00 8.58
CA ILE A 74 -2.83 6.15 9.19
C ILE A 74 -3.28 7.61 9.25
N VAL A 75 -2.41 8.51 9.72
CA VAL A 75 -2.76 9.92 10.00
C VAL A 75 -2.60 10.77 8.75
N ASP A 76 -1.42 10.70 8.13
CA ASP A 76 -1.08 11.53 6.97
C ASP A 76 -1.55 10.91 5.66
N GLN A 77 -1.96 9.63 5.69
CA GLN A 77 -2.33 8.83 4.52
C GLN A 77 -1.29 8.88 3.41
N THR A 78 -0.02 8.82 3.80
CA THR A 78 1.12 8.86 2.88
C THR A 78 2.00 7.62 3.04
N CYS A 79 2.56 7.18 1.93
CA CYS A 79 3.54 6.09 1.89
C CYS A 79 4.82 6.59 1.24
N ASP A 80 5.87 6.87 2.03
CA ASP A 80 7.15 7.40 1.53
C ASP A 80 7.81 6.48 0.51
N ALA A 81 7.58 5.17 0.64
CA ALA A 81 8.10 4.17 -0.28
C ALA A 81 7.28 4.05 -1.58
N ALA A 82 6.15 4.75 -1.71
CA ALA A 82 5.21 4.65 -2.83
C ALA A 82 4.84 3.19 -3.20
N ARG A 83 4.61 2.34 -2.18
CA ARG A 83 4.25 0.92 -2.36
C ARG A 83 2.80 0.63 -2.00
N CYS A 84 2.22 1.41 -1.10
CA CYS A 84 0.84 1.24 -0.67
C CYS A 84 -0.10 1.94 -1.64
N THR A 85 -0.66 1.20 -2.59
CA THR A 85 -1.46 1.74 -3.70
C THR A 85 -2.67 2.57 -3.26
N GLY A 86 -3.18 2.36 -2.07
CA GLY A 86 -4.25 3.17 -1.48
C GLY A 86 -3.79 4.52 -0.89
N LEU A 87 -2.48 4.73 -0.73
CA LEU A 87 -1.92 5.88 -0.01
C LEU A 87 -1.12 6.85 -0.88
N TYR A 88 -0.97 6.58 -2.17
CA TYR A 88 -0.34 7.52 -3.08
C TYR A 88 -1.11 7.61 -4.39
N LYS A 89 -0.94 8.72 -5.06
CA LYS A 89 -1.62 9.01 -6.32
C LYS A 89 -0.60 9.58 -7.30
N TYR A 90 -0.62 9.06 -8.52
CA TYR A 90 0.19 9.65 -9.57
C TYR A 90 -0.41 10.95 -10.05
N VAL A 91 0.42 11.99 -10.12
CA VAL A 91 0.05 13.31 -10.62
C VAL A 91 0.98 13.69 -11.77
N VAL A 92 0.43 14.30 -12.80
CA VAL A 92 1.21 14.84 -13.90
C VAL A 92 1.58 16.29 -13.58
N LYS A 93 2.87 16.60 -13.59
CA LYS A 93 3.35 17.97 -13.56
C LYS A 93 3.18 18.56 -14.95
N GLU A 94 2.26 19.50 -15.10
CA GLU A 94 1.95 20.12 -16.38
C GLU A 94 3.14 20.84 -17.00
N ASP A 95 3.95 21.49 -16.17
CA ASP A 95 5.15 22.24 -16.60
C ASP A 95 6.23 21.33 -17.20
N ASP A 96 6.35 20.09 -16.70
CA ASP A 96 7.34 19.11 -17.17
C ASP A 96 6.78 18.22 -18.30
N CYS A 97 5.47 18.28 -18.54
CA CYS A 97 4.78 17.42 -19.50
C CYS A 97 4.87 17.98 -20.92
N VAL A 98 5.62 17.30 -21.79
CA VAL A 98 5.75 17.67 -23.21
C VAL A 98 4.62 17.15 -24.11
N ALA A 99 3.55 16.63 -23.53
CA ALA A 99 2.38 16.12 -24.25
C ALA A 99 2.71 15.05 -25.33
N CYS A 100 3.68 14.17 -25.06
CA CYS A 100 4.12 13.14 -26.02
C CYS A 100 3.18 11.92 -26.10
N GLY A 101 2.28 11.74 -25.13
CA GLY A 101 1.34 10.62 -25.08
C GLY A 101 1.91 9.25 -24.77
N ALA A 102 3.20 9.15 -24.42
CA ALA A 102 3.85 7.88 -24.12
C ALA A 102 3.21 7.13 -22.93
N CYS A 103 2.70 7.86 -21.95
CA CYS A 103 2.04 7.33 -20.76
C CYS A 103 0.65 6.71 -21.03
N ILE A 104 -0.01 7.08 -22.12
CA ILE A 104 -1.36 6.62 -22.45
C ILE A 104 -1.35 5.15 -22.88
N LYS A 105 -0.38 4.77 -23.71
CA LYS A 105 -0.30 3.42 -24.30
C LYS A 105 -0.22 2.28 -23.29
N PRO A 106 0.63 2.38 -22.24
CA PRO A 106 0.77 1.30 -21.25
C PRO A 106 -0.32 1.29 -20.21
N CYS A 107 -1.23 2.28 -20.17
CA CYS A 107 -2.29 2.36 -19.17
C CYS A 107 -3.36 1.29 -19.42
N PRO A 108 -3.50 0.25 -18.55
CA PRO A 108 -4.42 -0.85 -18.80
C PRO A 108 -5.89 -0.47 -18.61
N THR A 109 -6.17 0.58 -17.83
CA THR A 109 -7.53 1.05 -17.53
C THR A 109 -7.97 2.22 -18.39
N GLY A 110 -7.06 2.80 -19.21
CA GLY A 110 -7.35 4.00 -19.98
C GLY A 110 -7.58 5.26 -19.12
N ALA A 111 -7.10 5.26 -17.89
CA ALA A 111 -7.25 6.38 -16.94
C ALA A 111 -6.54 7.67 -17.38
N ILE A 112 -5.76 7.65 -18.46
CA ILE A 112 -4.96 8.81 -18.90
C ILE A 112 -5.56 9.45 -20.12
N THR A 113 -5.90 10.72 -20.02
CA THR A 113 -6.42 11.57 -21.09
C THR A 113 -5.42 12.69 -21.41
N GLY A 114 -5.64 13.42 -22.51
CA GLY A 114 -4.69 14.45 -22.92
C GLY A 114 -3.41 13.89 -23.54
N GLY A 115 -2.26 14.43 -23.21
CA GLY A 115 -0.93 13.98 -23.70
C GLY A 115 -0.76 14.12 -25.21
N THR A 116 -1.55 14.97 -25.87
CA THR A 116 -1.51 15.20 -27.31
C THR A 116 -1.82 16.66 -27.64
N ARG A 117 -1.32 17.14 -28.80
CA ARG A 117 -1.63 18.50 -29.29
C ARG A 117 -1.30 19.63 -28.32
N LYS A 118 -0.19 19.50 -27.58
CA LYS A 118 0.25 20.46 -26.53
C LYS A 118 -0.67 20.54 -25.30
N VAL A 119 -1.56 19.57 -25.11
CA VAL A 119 -2.34 19.42 -23.88
C VAL A 119 -1.62 18.43 -22.99
N ALA A 120 -1.29 18.82 -21.76
CA ALA A 120 -0.67 17.93 -20.78
C ALA A 120 -1.53 16.67 -20.54
N ALA A 121 -0.90 15.58 -20.19
CA ALA A 121 -1.62 14.38 -19.80
C ALA A 121 -2.33 14.62 -18.45
N HIS A 122 -3.49 14.05 -18.26
CA HIS A 122 -4.26 14.07 -17.02
C HIS A 122 -4.62 12.63 -16.61
N ILE A 123 -4.45 12.30 -15.34
CA ILE A 123 -4.78 10.99 -14.80
C ILE A 123 -6.11 11.07 -14.06
N ASP A 124 -7.09 10.29 -14.53
CA ASP A 124 -8.36 10.12 -13.84
C ASP A 124 -8.16 9.16 -12.66
N MET A 125 -8.32 9.68 -11.44
CA MET A 125 -8.08 8.94 -10.22
C MET A 125 -9.14 7.88 -9.92
N ASP A 126 -10.34 8.01 -10.49
CA ASP A 126 -11.42 7.04 -10.31
C ASP A 126 -11.16 5.77 -11.15
N LEU A 127 -10.43 5.91 -12.24
CA LEU A 127 -10.05 4.81 -13.14
C LEU A 127 -8.63 4.28 -12.87
N CYS A 128 -7.81 5.03 -12.13
CA CYS A 128 -6.40 4.70 -11.89
C CYS A 128 -6.25 3.59 -10.85
N ILE A 129 -5.59 2.50 -11.23
CA ILE A 129 -5.26 1.38 -10.33
C ILE A 129 -3.85 1.46 -9.74
N ASN A 130 -3.17 2.59 -9.87
CA ASN A 130 -1.81 2.83 -9.37
C ASN A 130 -0.77 1.74 -9.78
N CYS A 131 -0.83 1.27 -11.02
CA CYS A 131 0.02 0.18 -11.53
C CYS A 131 1.45 0.59 -11.91
N ASN A 132 1.83 1.86 -11.77
CA ASN A 132 3.15 2.42 -12.09
C ASN A 132 3.53 2.48 -13.59
N ALA A 133 2.78 1.88 -14.49
CA ALA A 133 3.16 1.77 -15.92
C ALA A 133 3.36 3.12 -16.63
N CYS A 134 2.58 4.14 -16.24
CA CYS A 134 2.71 5.49 -16.82
C CYS A 134 3.96 6.22 -16.30
N TYR A 135 4.32 6.01 -15.04
CA TYR A 135 5.53 6.56 -14.43
C TYR A 135 6.79 6.02 -15.14
N GLU A 136 6.86 4.69 -15.32
CA GLU A 136 7.99 4.04 -16.01
C GLU A 136 8.10 4.45 -17.48
N ALA A 137 6.98 4.73 -18.14
CA ALA A 137 6.93 5.14 -19.54
C ALA A 137 7.28 6.61 -19.75
N CYS A 138 7.34 7.43 -18.70
CA CYS A 138 7.57 8.87 -18.80
C CYS A 138 9.07 9.20 -18.82
N ALA A 139 9.65 9.36 -20.02
CA ALA A 139 11.05 9.75 -20.18
C ALA A 139 11.37 11.16 -19.65
N PHE A 140 10.36 11.99 -19.42
CA PHE A 140 10.52 13.38 -18.97
C PHE A 140 10.31 13.55 -17.46
N LEU A 141 10.07 12.44 -16.72
CA LEU A 141 9.82 12.44 -15.29
C LEU A 141 8.70 13.41 -14.84
N ALA A 142 7.76 13.67 -15.75
CA ALA A 142 6.63 14.55 -15.50
C ALA A 142 5.52 13.89 -14.66
N ILE A 143 5.59 12.60 -14.38
CA ILE A 143 4.65 11.87 -13.52
C ILE A 143 5.35 11.59 -12.20
N VAL A 144 4.72 12.00 -11.10
CA VAL A 144 5.22 11.89 -9.74
C VAL A 144 4.17 11.31 -8.82
#